data_f731332ef48e0a43d8cd4cbf3158c12f
#
_entry.id   f731332ef48e0a43d8cd4cbf3158c12f
#
_cell.length_a   1.000
_cell.length_b   1.000
_cell.length_c   1.000
_cell.angle_alpha   90.00
_cell.angle_beta   90.00
_cell.angle_gamma   90.00
#
_symmetry.space_group_name_H-M   'P 1'
#
loop_
_entity.id
_entity.type
_entity.pdbx_description
1 polymer ?
#
loop_
_entity_poly.entity_id
_entity_poly.type
_entity_poly.pdbx_seq_one_letter_code
_entity_poly.pdbx_strand_id
1 'polypeptide(L)'
;VTPAGSFAVPAAHPMFVGHFPGNPIVPGAYLLALVQRHADDWLRAQGRAERVAGVASAKFLRPLRPDEECSVAFAAPEQARLRFRLEVAGAPCASGVLVLGTDERGLGSG
;
A
#
# COMPACT_ATOMS: atom_id res chain seq x y z
N VAL A 1 12.83 -5.17 -7.39
CA VAL A 1 11.49 -4.95 -6.88
C VAL A 1 10.63 -6.15 -7.21
N THR A 2 9.97 -6.69 -6.22
CA THR A 2 9.21 -7.93 -6.36
C THR A 2 7.72 -7.64 -6.41
N PRO A 3 7.01 -8.13 -7.45
CA PRO A 3 5.56 -7.98 -7.49
C PRO A 3 4.93 -8.68 -6.29
N ALA A 4 3.93 -8.03 -5.71
CA ALA A 4 3.30 -8.54 -4.49
C ALA A 4 1.78 -8.57 -4.60
N GLY A 5 1.24 -8.39 -5.78
CA GLY A 5 -0.19 -8.48 -6.00
C GLY A 5 -0.76 -7.25 -6.65
N SER A 6 -2.07 -7.19 -6.70
CA SER A 6 -2.76 -6.04 -7.27
C SER A 6 -4.11 -5.85 -6.57
N PHE A 7 -4.70 -4.69 -6.77
CA PHE A 7 -6.03 -4.41 -6.25
C PHE A 7 -6.72 -3.39 -7.16
N ALA A 8 -8.04 -3.32 -7.03
CA ALA A 8 -8.83 -2.28 -7.66
C ALA A 8 -9.92 -1.90 -6.67
N VAL A 9 -10.34 -0.64 -6.67
CA VAL A 9 -11.43 -0.18 -5.82
C VAL A 9 -12.66 -0.07 -6.69
N PRO A 10 -13.72 -0.86 -6.43
CA PRO A 10 -14.91 -0.84 -7.27
C PRO A 10 -15.58 0.54 -7.29
N ALA A 11 -16.15 0.90 -8.43
CA ALA A 11 -16.85 2.18 -8.54
C ALA A 11 -18.02 2.27 -7.57
N ALA A 12 -18.60 1.14 -7.19
CA ALA A 12 -19.70 1.10 -6.25
C ALA A 12 -19.28 1.23 -4.78
N HIS A 13 -17.98 1.33 -4.52
CA HIS A 13 -17.49 1.42 -3.14
C HIS A 13 -18.06 2.68 -2.47
N PRO A 14 -18.54 2.54 -1.21
CA PRO A 14 -19.15 3.69 -0.52
C PRO A 14 -18.30 4.95 -0.43
N MET A 15 -16.96 4.80 -0.50
CA MET A 15 -16.10 5.98 -0.42
C MET A 15 -16.34 6.99 -1.54
N PHE A 16 -16.94 6.57 -2.67
CA PHE A 16 -17.17 7.46 -3.77
C PHE A 16 -18.51 8.19 -3.69
N VAL A 17 -19.37 7.79 -2.75
CA VAL A 17 -20.70 8.40 -2.62
C VAL A 17 -20.56 9.82 -2.07
N GLY A 18 -21.01 10.79 -2.83
CA GLY A 18 -20.97 12.17 -2.39
C GLY A 18 -19.62 12.84 -2.43
N HIS A 19 -18.60 12.14 -2.95
CA HIS A 19 -17.26 12.69 -3.07
C HIS A 19 -16.87 12.79 -4.54
N PHE A 20 -16.32 13.94 -4.92
CA PHE A 20 -15.81 14.16 -6.28
C PHE A 20 -16.79 13.73 -7.37
N PRO A 21 -18.04 14.25 -7.36
CA PRO A 21 -19.03 13.88 -8.38
C PRO A 21 -18.48 14.16 -9.77
N GLY A 22 -18.58 13.18 -10.66
CA GLY A 22 -18.11 13.33 -12.02
C GLY A 22 -16.63 13.06 -12.22
N ASN A 23 -15.84 12.96 -11.15
CA ASN A 23 -14.42 12.66 -11.26
C ASN A 23 -13.94 11.96 -10.00
N PRO A 24 -14.44 10.75 -9.74
CA PRO A 24 -14.06 10.03 -8.52
C PRO A 24 -12.62 9.58 -8.56
N ILE A 25 -11.93 9.77 -7.44
CA ILE A 25 -10.57 9.26 -7.27
C ILE A 25 -10.46 8.59 -5.91
N VAL A 26 -9.52 7.66 -5.79
CA VAL A 26 -9.25 6.98 -4.53
C VAL A 26 -8.43 7.92 -3.65
N PRO A 27 -8.91 8.26 -2.45
CA PRO A 27 -8.13 9.14 -1.57
C PRO A 27 -6.77 8.53 -1.23
N GLY A 28 -5.75 9.38 -1.13
CA GLY A 28 -4.40 8.92 -0.83
C GLY A 28 -4.30 8.16 0.48
N ALA A 29 -5.04 8.58 1.50
CA ALA A 29 -5.02 7.87 2.78
C ALA A 29 -5.55 6.45 2.67
N TYR A 30 -6.58 6.25 1.87
CA TYR A 30 -7.12 4.91 1.65
C TYR A 30 -6.13 4.05 0.86
N LEU A 31 -5.50 4.67 -0.14
CA LEU A 31 -4.50 3.98 -0.94
C LEU A 31 -3.35 3.50 -0.06
N LEU A 32 -2.87 4.35 0.85
CA LEU A 32 -1.81 3.97 1.77
C LEU A 32 -2.24 2.85 2.72
N ALA A 33 -3.50 2.84 3.14
CA ALA A 33 -4.00 1.76 3.97
C ALA A 33 -3.97 0.43 3.23
N LEU A 34 -4.32 0.44 1.95
CA LEU A 34 -4.26 -0.77 1.13
C LEU A 34 -2.82 -1.24 0.96
N VAL A 35 -1.90 -0.31 0.71
CA VAL A 35 -0.48 -0.66 0.57
C VAL A 35 0.04 -1.30 1.84
N GLN A 36 -0.30 -0.74 3.00
CA GLN A 36 0.17 -1.28 4.27
C GLN A 36 -0.35 -2.68 4.52
N ARG A 37 -1.60 -2.93 4.14
CA ARG A 37 -2.17 -4.26 4.28
C ARG A 37 -1.47 -5.26 3.36
N HIS A 38 -1.23 -4.87 2.13
CA HIS A 38 -0.48 -5.72 1.19
C HIS A 38 0.94 -5.98 1.70
N ALA A 39 1.56 -4.96 2.30
CA ALA A 39 2.91 -5.10 2.83
C ALA A 39 2.95 -6.10 3.99
N ASP A 40 1.99 -6.02 4.91
CA ASP A 40 1.95 -6.96 6.03
C ASP A 40 1.77 -8.40 5.54
N ASP A 41 0.89 -8.60 4.56
CA ASP A 41 0.67 -9.92 4.00
C ASP A 41 1.92 -10.43 3.28
N TRP A 42 2.57 -9.56 2.53
CA TRP A 42 3.77 -9.92 1.80
C TRP A 42 4.92 -10.28 2.75
N LEU A 43 5.09 -9.49 3.82
CA LEU A 43 6.12 -9.78 4.82
C LEU A 43 5.88 -11.13 5.47
N ARG A 44 4.62 -11.40 5.81
CA ARG A 44 4.26 -12.68 6.42
C ARG A 44 4.55 -13.83 5.46
N ALA A 45 4.24 -13.65 4.19
CA ALA A 45 4.48 -14.67 3.18
C ALA A 45 5.98 -14.92 2.98
N GLN A 46 6.82 -13.91 3.27
CA GLN A 46 8.26 -14.07 3.21
C GLN A 46 8.82 -14.69 4.50
N GLY A 47 7.99 -15.04 5.45
CA GLY A 47 8.44 -15.59 6.71
C GLY A 47 9.01 -14.57 7.67
N ARG A 48 8.73 -13.29 7.46
CA ARG A 48 9.28 -12.23 8.29
C ARG A 48 8.31 -11.89 9.42
N ALA A 49 8.86 -11.54 10.57
CA ALA A 49 8.07 -11.18 11.74
C ALA A 49 7.71 -9.70 11.77
N GLU A 50 8.30 -8.90 10.90
CA GLU A 50 8.07 -7.47 10.89
C GLU A 50 6.68 -7.13 10.41
N ARG A 51 6.20 -5.99 10.86
CA ARG A 51 4.92 -5.41 10.46
C ARG A 51 5.13 -3.96 10.07
N VAL A 52 4.23 -3.42 9.30
CA VAL A 52 4.28 -1.99 8.99
C VAL A 52 3.94 -1.21 10.24
N ALA A 53 4.84 -0.31 10.63
CA ALA A 53 4.65 0.55 11.81
C ALA A 53 4.25 1.96 11.42
N GLY A 54 4.49 2.34 10.18
CA GLY A 54 4.12 3.68 9.72
C GLY A 54 4.60 3.94 8.31
N VAL A 55 4.42 5.17 7.87
CA VAL A 55 4.82 5.61 6.54
C VAL A 55 5.89 6.68 6.70
N ALA A 56 7.08 6.42 6.16
CA ALA A 56 8.15 7.41 6.21
C ALA A 56 7.96 8.45 5.11
N SER A 57 7.54 8.03 3.93
CA SER A 57 7.30 8.95 2.84
C SER A 57 6.33 8.32 1.84
N ALA A 58 5.63 9.18 1.12
CA ALA A 58 4.74 8.74 0.05
C ALA A 58 4.69 9.83 -1.01
N LYS A 59 4.72 9.41 -2.26
CA LYS A 59 4.66 10.32 -3.39
C LYS A 59 3.57 9.81 -4.33
N PHE A 60 2.59 10.66 -4.59
CA PHE A 60 1.50 10.33 -5.50
C PHE A 60 1.76 11.00 -6.83
N LEU A 61 1.83 10.19 -7.89
CA LEU A 61 2.22 10.66 -9.21
C LEU A 61 1.02 10.85 -10.14
N ARG A 62 -0.04 10.10 -9.89
CA ARG A 62 -1.30 10.28 -10.61
C ARG A 62 -2.43 9.74 -9.75
N PRO A 63 -3.66 10.25 -9.93
CA PRO A 63 -4.79 9.71 -9.19
C PRO A 63 -5.09 8.28 -9.62
N LEU A 64 -5.57 7.48 -8.68
CA LEU A 64 -6.12 6.16 -8.98
C LEU A 64 -7.62 6.30 -9.06
N ARG A 65 -8.21 5.85 -10.15
CA ARG A 65 -9.65 5.92 -10.36
C ARG A 65 -10.32 4.61 -10.03
N PRO A 66 -11.65 4.62 -9.86
CA PRO A 66 -12.39 3.38 -9.62
C PRO A 66 -12.15 2.38 -10.73
N ASP A 67 -12.10 1.12 -10.35
CA ASP A 67 -11.95 -0.02 -11.27
C ASP A 67 -10.62 -0.10 -12.00
N GLU A 68 -9.71 0.83 -11.79
CA GLU A 68 -8.37 0.69 -12.35
C GLU A 68 -7.60 -0.33 -11.53
N GLU A 69 -6.93 -1.25 -12.20
CA GLU A 69 -6.12 -2.24 -11.51
C GLU A 69 -4.76 -1.65 -11.18
N CYS A 70 -4.43 -1.67 -9.91
CA CYS A 70 -3.18 -1.12 -9.40
C CYS A 70 -2.29 -2.26 -8.95
N SER A 71 -1.11 -2.37 -9.52
CA SER A 71 -0.16 -3.41 -9.10
C SER A 71 0.74 -2.87 -8.01
N VAL A 72 1.11 -3.75 -7.08
CA VAL A 72 1.92 -3.42 -5.93
C VAL A 72 3.23 -4.19 -6.01
N ALA A 73 4.34 -3.53 -5.79
CA ALA A 73 5.64 -4.19 -5.73
C ALA A 73 6.44 -3.64 -4.56
N PHE A 74 7.28 -4.49 -3.98
CA PHE A 74 8.13 -4.11 -2.85
C PHE A 74 9.58 -4.44 -3.16
N ALA A 75 10.49 -3.61 -2.68
CA ALA A 75 11.91 -3.93 -2.67
C ALA A 75 12.23 -4.75 -1.42
N ALA A 76 13.39 -5.39 -1.40
CA ALA A 76 13.81 -6.15 -0.23
C ALA A 76 13.90 -5.20 0.97
N PRO A 77 13.39 -5.60 2.14
CA PRO A 77 13.47 -4.74 3.33
C PRO A 77 14.91 -4.45 3.72
N GLU A 78 15.16 -3.22 4.17
CA GLU A 78 16.50 -2.78 4.50
C GLU A 78 16.42 -1.78 5.64
N GLN A 79 17.12 -2.03 6.73
CA GLN A 79 17.18 -1.10 7.85
C GLN A 79 15.79 -0.68 8.36
N ALA A 80 14.92 -1.67 8.50
CA ALA A 80 13.55 -1.46 8.95
C ALA A 80 12.75 -0.55 8.03
N ARG A 81 13.09 -0.53 6.75
CA ARG A 81 12.35 0.23 5.75
C ARG A 81 11.92 -0.71 4.62
N LEU A 82 10.76 -0.44 4.06
CA LEU A 82 10.23 -1.20 2.94
C LEU A 82 9.77 -0.21 1.88
N ARG A 83 10.43 -0.24 0.72
CA ARG A 83 10.05 0.63 -0.38
C ARG A 83 8.93 -0.03 -1.16
N PHE A 84 7.96 0.78 -1.57
CA PHE A 84 6.85 0.29 -2.37
C PHE A 84 6.71 1.07 -3.66
N ARG A 85 6.12 0.43 -4.64
CA ARG A 85 5.79 1.06 -5.92
C ARG A 85 4.41 0.58 -6.34
N LEU A 86 3.59 1.51 -6.77
CA LEU A 86 2.28 1.21 -7.33
C LEU A 86 2.26 1.64 -8.80
N GLU A 87 1.71 0.78 -9.64
CA GLU A 87 1.63 1.05 -11.08
C GLU A 87 0.24 0.71 -11.60
N VAL A 88 -0.19 1.49 -12.59
CA VAL A 88 -1.43 1.21 -13.31
C VAL A 88 -1.05 1.09 -14.77
N ALA A 89 -1.33 -0.07 -15.39
CA ALA A 89 -1.00 -0.32 -16.80
C ALA A 89 0.48 -0.06 -17.08
N GLY A 90 1.34 -0.39 -16.11
CA GLY A 90 2.78 -0.23 -16.28
C GLY A 90 3.32 1.16 -16.02
N ALA A 91 2.45 2.13 -15.74
CA ALA A 91 2.88 3.51 -15.47
C ALA A 91 2.88 3.79 -13.97
N PRO A 92 3.86 4.51 -13.46
CA PRO A 92 3.92 4.80 -12.02
C PRO A 92 2.70 5.56 -11.56
N CYS A 93 2.14 5.12 -10.44
CA CYS A 93 0.98 5.76 -9.81
C CYS A 93 1.38 6.38 -8.47
N ALA A 94 2.17 5.66 -7.69
CA ALA A 94 2.65 6.16 -6.41
C ALA A 94 3.87 5.36 -5.98
N SER A 95 4.64 5.93 -5.07
CA SER A 95 5.78 5.22 -4.50
C SER A 95 6.05 5.79 -3.11
N GLY A 96 6.83 5.07 -2.33
CA GLY A 96 7.17 5.55 -1.01
C GLY A 96 7.95 4.55 -0.20
N VAL A 97 8.06 4.85 1.09
CA VAL A 97 8.80 4.04 2.03
C VAL A 97 7.96 3.84 3.27
N LEU A 98 7.81 2.59 3.67
CA LEU A 98 7.13 2.21 4.90
C LEU A 98 8.16 1.95 5.99
N VAL A 99 7.80 2.25 7.22
CA VAL A 99 8.62 1.93 8.38
C VAL A 99 8.15 0.60 8.95
N LEU A 100 9.10 -0.28 9.23
CA LEU A 100 8.80 -1.60 9.76
C LEU A 100 9.15 -1.66 11.24
N GLY A 101 8.42 -2.49 11.98
CA GLY A 101 8.72 -2.76 13.36
C GLY A 101 8.34 -4.18 13.69
N THR A 102 8.72 -4.64 14.87
CA THR A 102 8.32 -5.95 15.33
C THR A 102 7.16 -5.79 16.29
N ASP A 103 6.38 -6.82 16.40
CA ASP A 103 5.27 -6.82 17.35
C ASP A 103 5.81 -7.22 18.70
N GLU A 104 6.22 -6.23 19.47
CA GLU A 104 6.83 -6.46 20.75
C GLU A 104 5.91 -7.11 21.75
N ARG A 105 4.65 -6.87 21.63
CA ARG A 105 3.73 -7.51 22.53
C ARG A 105 3.70 -8.99 22.35
N GLY A 106 3.87 -9.40 21.12
CA GLY A 106 3.91 -10.81 20.81
C GLY A 106 5.10 -11.49 21.37
N LEU A 107 6.06 -10.76 21.82
CA LEU A 107 7.22 -11.32 22.42
C LEU A 107 7.11 -11.40 23.89
N GLY A 108 6.01 -11.25 24.37
CA GLY A 108 5.85 -11.41 25.74
C GLY A 108 6.38 -10.34 26.54
N SER A 109 6.84 -9.54 25.98
CA SER A 109 7.12 -8.45 26.63
C SER A 109 5.93 -8.08 27.07
N GLY A 110 5.57 -8.72 26.59
CA GLY A 110 4.49 -8.42 26.95
C GLY A 110 4.12 -8.56 26.50
#